data_e98c891e8c71f385a5b5c93f30ff84bd
#
_entry.id   e98c891e8c71f385a5b5c93f30ff84bd
#
_cell.length_a   1.000
_cell.length_b   1.000
_cell.length_c   1.000
_cell.angle_alpha   90.00
_cell.angle_beta   90.00
_cell.angle_gamma   90.00
#
_symmetry.space_group_name_H-M   'P 1'
#
loop_
_entity.id
_entity.type
_entity.pdbx_description
1 polymer ?
#
loop_
_entity_poly.entity_id
_entity_poly.type
_entity_poly.pdbx_seq_one_letter_code
_entity_poly.pdbx_strand_id
1 'polypeptide(L)'
;MVQIVCRGNFFMYKILTVEDKIRVPPIKFRFKPEEAVKLSLEDRFEGVIDKRLGIILAIIEVKKMGEGRILPGDGSIHYPVSFKALTYTPELHEVVKGSVIDVTEFGIFLRIGPLDGMVHVSQIMDDFVSFDPKAALFSGRESNRILKNNDIVRARIISISLGREYKIGLTTRQPGLGVLSWIENEKKKKNAPVKSAGKSTGKKK
;
A
#
# COMPACT_ATOMS: atom_id res chain seq x y z
N MET A 1 9.13 22.01 -14.19
CA MET A 1 7.86 22.49 -13.61
C MET A 1 6.87 21.36 -13.81
N VAL A 2 6.50 20.65 -12.76
CA VAL A 2 5.64 19.47 -12.86
C VAL A 2 4.20 19.95 -12.79
N GLN A 3 3.48 19.87 -13.90
CA GLN A 3 2.06 20.20 -13.95
C GLN A 3 1.28 18.93 -13.67
N ILE A 4 0.68 18.83 -12.47
CA ILE A 4 -0.05 17.65 -12.02
C ILE A 4 -1.52 17.83 -12.39
N VAL A 5 -2.01 17.03 -13.34
CA VAL A 5 -3.43 16.95 -13.67
C VAL A 5 -3.93 15.57 -13.22
N CYS A 6 -4.64 15.52 -12.09
CA CYS A 6 -5.28 14.30 -11.61
C CYS A 6 -6.50 13.96 -12.47
N ARG A 7 -6.54 12.78 -13.06
CA ARG A 7 -7.75 12.19 -13.64
C ARG A 7 -7.92 10.76 -13.13
N GLY A 8 -8.93 10.55 -12.30
CA GLY A 8 -9.33 9.26 -11.78
C GLY A 8 -8.69 8.92 -10.42
N ASN A 9 -9.45 9.06 -9.35
CA ASN A 9 -9.07 8.61 -8.02
C ASN A 9 -9.64 7.22 -7.78
N PHE A 10 -8.80 6.21 -7.79
CA PHE A 10 -9.07 4.95 -7.11
C PHE A 10 -8.28 4.97 -5.80
N PHE A 11 -8.79 5.71 -4.80
CA PHE A 11 -8.18 5.84 -3.48
C PHE A 11 -6.69 6.24 -3.56
N MET A 12 -5.76 5.34 -3.16
CA MET A 12 -4.31 5.56 -3.17
C MET A 12 -3.66 5.51 -4.55
N TYR A 13 -4.33 4.96 -5.59
CA TYR A 13 -3.82 4.92 -6.95
C TYR A 13 -4.28 6.13 -7.75
N LYS A 14 -3.34 6.84 -8.37
CA LYS A 14 -3.60 8.07 -9.14
C LYS A 14 -2.92 7.98 -10.50
N ILE A 15 -3.60 8.44 -11.54
CA ILE A 15 -2.99 8.63 -12.86
C ILE A 15 -2.65 10.10 -12.99
N LEU A 16 -1.35 10.40 -13.03
CA LEU A 16 -0.84 11.76 -13.13
C LEU A 16 -0.25 12.00 -14.52
N THR A 17 -0.44 13.22 -15.04
CA THR A 17 0.31 13.69 -16.21
C THR A 17 1.51 14.47 -15.69
N VAL A 18 2.70 14.02 -16.07
CA VAL A 18 3.97 14.60 -15.65
C VAL A 18 4.69 15.17 -16.88
N GLU A 19 5.27 16.35 -16.75
CA GLU A 19 6.11 16.97 -17.76
C GLU A 19 7.54 17.06 -17.24
N ASP A 20 8.48 16.45 -17.95
CA ASP A 20 9.90 16.49 -17.60
C ASP A 20 10.78 16.35 -18.85
N LYS A 21 12.08 16.55 -18.67
CA LYS A 21 13.09 16.29 -19.71
C LYS A 21 13.72 14.93 -19.46
N ILE A 22 13.61 14.08 -20.47
CA ILE A 22 14.21 12.74 -20.42
C ILE A 22 15.48 12.67 -21.23
N ARG A 23 16.51 12.04 -20.67
CA ARG A 23 17.78 11.77 -21.33
C ARG A 23 17.73 10.38 -21.95
N VAL A 24 17.92 10.31 -23.26
CA VAL A 24 17.99 9.06 -24.02
C VAL A 24 19.46 8.76 -24.34
N PRO A 25 20.04 7.70 -23.76
CA PRO A 25 21.45 7.35 -24.00
C PRO A 25 21.64 6.75 -25.41
N PRO A 26 22.86 6.81 -25.99
CA PRO A 26 23.18 6.31 -27.32
C PRO A 26 22.83 4.82 -27.57
N ILE A 27 22.90 4.00 -26.52
CA ILE A 27 22.54 2.58 -26.56
C ILE A 27 21.09 2.35 -27.04
N LYS A 28 20.20 3.32 -26.75
CA LYS A 28 18.78 3.24 -27.11
C LYS A 28 18.45 3.84 -28.49
N PHE A 29 19.42 4.41 -29.21
CA PHE A 29 19.18 4.99 -30.54
C PHE A 29 18.82 3.96 -31.63
N ARG A 30 19.01 2.68 -31.36
CA ARG A 30 18.57 1.58 -32.22
C ARG A 30 17.05 1.40 -32.29
N PHE A 31 16.32 1.94 -31.30
CA PHE A 31 14.87 1.91 -31.25
C PHE A 31 14.28 3.16 -31.90
N LYS A 32 12.99 3.10 -32.27
CA LYS A 32 12.27 4.29 -32.69
C LYS A 32 12.29 5.35 -31.57
N PRO A 33 12.31 6.65 -31.90
CA PRO A 33 12.42 7.71 -30.88
C PRO A 33 11.38 7.62 -29.76
N GLU A 34 10.13 7.29 -30.08
CA GLU A 34 9.05 7.12 -29.12
C GLU A 34 9.29 5.94 -28.16
N GLU A 35 9.74 4.81 -28.69
CA GLU A 35 10.09 3.63 -27.89
C GLU A 35 11.31 3.88 -27.02
N ALA A 36 12.34 4.53 -27.57
CA ALA A 36 13.55 4.89 -26.82
C ALA A 36 13.26 5.83 -25.66
N VAL A 37 12.37 6.78 -25.87
CA VAL A 37 11.89 7.70 -24.83
C VAL A 37 11.10 6.94 -23.77
N LYS A 38 10.16 6.07 -24.16
CA LYS A 38 9.37 5.26 -23.22
C LYS A 38 10.25 4.38 -22.35
N LEU A 39 11.17 3.62 -22.94
CA LEU A 39 12.13 2.79 -22.21
C LEU A 39 13.03 3.61 -21.26
N SER A 40 13.36 4.84 -21.63
CA SER A 40 14.19 5.71 -20.79
C SER A 40 13.39 6.31 -19.64
N LEU A 41 12.08 6.53 -19.82
CA LEU A 41 11.17 6.95 -18.77
C LEU A 41 10.96 5.82 -17.74
N GLU A 42 10.73 4.59 -18.22
CA GLU A 42 10.60 3.41 -17.38
C GLU A 42 11.84 3.23 -16.50
N ASP A 43 13.03 3.17 -17.10
CA ASP A 43 14.29 3.01 -16.34
C ASP A 43 14.54 4.11 -15.29
N ARG A 44 14.06 5.34 -15.55
CA ARG A 44 14.34 6.48 -14.69
C ARG A 44 13.28 6.69 -13.60
N PHE A 45 12.02 6.40 -13.89
CA PHE A 45 10.91 6.79 -13.03
C PHE A 45 10.21 5.62 -12.35
N GLU A 46 10.24 4.40 -12.91
CA GLU A 46 9.59 3.27 -12.25
C GLU A 46 10.28 2.91 -10.94
N GLY A 47 9.48 2.70 -9.90
CA GLY A 47 9.97 2.42 -8.56
C GLY A 47 10.53 3.63 -7.80
N VAL A 48 10.61 4.80 -8.44
CA VAL A 48 11.11 6.01 -7.78
C VAL A 48 10.08 6.59 -6.82
N ILE A 49 10.57 6.97 -5.66
CA ILE A 49 9.80 7.58 -4.59
C ILE A 49 9.95 9.10 -4.66
N ASP A 50 8.89 9.81 -4.96
CA ASP A 50 8.84 11.28 -4.91
C ASP A 50 7.85 11.75 -3.84
N LYS A 51 8.23 12.75 -3.05
CA LYS A 51 7.41 13.29 -1.97
C LYS A 51 6.08 13.89 -2.43
N ARG A 52 5.99 14.34 -3.68
CA ARG A 52 4.80 15.00 -4.25
C ARG A 52 3.95 14.04 -5.07
N LEU A 53 4.60 13.10 -5.77
CA LEU A 53 3.96 12.17 -6.70
C LEU A 53 3.63 10.83 -6.04
N GLY A 54 4.24 10.52 -4.90
CA GLY A 54 4.22 9.19 -4.31
C GLY A 54 5.20 8.25 -5.00
N ILE A 55 4.87 6.98 -5.10
CA ILE A 55 5.65 5.99 -5.83
C ILE A 55 5.13 5.88 -7.25
N ILE A 56 6.01 6.01 -8.22
CA ILE A 56 5.68 5.80 -9.63
C ILE A 56 5.77 4.31 -9.91
N LEU A 57 4.63 3.68 -10.21
CA LEU A 57 4.53 2.24 -10.45
C LEU A 57 4.79 1.86 -11.89
N ALA A 58 4.26 2.63 -12.83
CA ALA A 58 4.42 2.35 -14.26
C ALA A 58 4.19 3.62 -15.10
N ILE A 59 4.82 3.65 -16.25
CA ILE A 59 4.57 4.64 -17.30
C ILE A 59 3.50 4.09 -18.25
N ILE A 60 2.33 4.73 -18.29
CA ILE A 60 1.19 4.27 -19.11
C ILE A 60 1.38 4.62 -20.57
N GLU A 61 1.59 5.91 -20.86
CA GLU A 61 1.74 6.43 -22.22
C GLU A 61 2.54 7.73 -22.27
N VAL A 62 3.23 7.96 -23.37
CA VAL A 62 3.83 9.24 -23.72
C VAL A 62 2.83 10.06 -24.53
N LYS A 63 2.37 11.21 -24.00
CA LYS A 63 1.36 12.03 -24.67
C LYS A 63 1.95 12.97 -25.72
N LYS A 64 3.04 13.65 -25.36
CA LYS A 64 3.72 14.61 -26.20
C LYS A 64 5.23 14.43 -26.07
N MET A 65 5.89 14.46 -27.18
CA MET A 65 7.34 14.48 -27.28
C MET A 65 7.73 15.73 -28.08
N GLY A 66 8.55 16.58 -27.46
CA GLY A 66 9.10 17.75 -28.16
C GLY A 66 10.36 17.40 -28.94
N GLU A 67 10.98 18.42 -29.51
CA GLU A 67 12.23 18.25 -30.26
C GLU A 67 13.39 17.82 -29.36
N GLY A 68 14.13 16.82 -29.82
CA GLY A 68 15.33 16.33 -29.14
C GLY A 68 16.48 17.33 -29.29
N ARG A 69 17.19 17.58 -28.18
CA ARG A 69 18.36 18.45 -28.16
C ARG A 69 19.57 17.70 -27.62
N ILE A 70 20.69 17.89 -28.29
CA ILE A 70 21.99 17.37 -27.85
C ILE A 70 22.68 18.48 -27.07
N LEU A 71 23.13 18.18 -25.87
CA LEU A 71 23.91 19.12 -25.07
C LEU A 71 25.40 18.95 -25.35
N PRO A 72 26.18 20.06 -25.44
CA PRO A 72 27.63 19.95 -25.59
C PRO A 72 28.26 19.14 -24.45
N GLY A 73 29.04 18.13 -24.81
CA GLY A 73 29.69 17.23 -23.83
C GLY A 73 28.85 16.03 -23.38
N ASP A 74 27.57 15.90 -23.80
CA ASP A 74 26.74 14.72 -23.56
C ASP A 74 26.32 14.10 -24.89
N GLY A 75 26.72 12.86 -25.14
CA GLY A 75 26.33 12.12 -26.35
C GLY A 75 24.88 11.65 -26.36
N SER A 76 24.08 12.04 -25.37
CA SER A 76 22.66 11.68 -25.25
C SER A 76 21.75 12.75 -25.84
N ILE A 77 20.56 12.35 -26.26
CA ILE A 77 19.52 13.27 -26.72
C ILE A 77 18.56 13.55 -25.57
N HIS A 78 18.26 14.82 -25.33
CA HIS A 78 17.32 15.27 -24.34
C HIS A 78 16.00 15.65 -24.98
N TYR A 79 14.91 14.97 -24.61
CA TYR A 79 13.56 15.25 -25.08
C TYR A 79 12.71 15.85 -23.97
N PRO A 80 12.06 17.00 -24.17
CA PRO A 80 10.97 17.44 -23.31
C PRO A 80 9.75 16.56 -23.60
N VAL A 81 9.21 15.90 -22.57
CA VAL A 81 8.13 14.94 -22.73
C VAL A 81 7.02 15.20 -21.72
N SER A 82 5.78 14.96 -22.15
CA SER A 82 4.62 14.87 -21.28
C SER A 82 4.09 13.44 -21.34
N PHE A 83 4.00 12.77 -20.18
CA PHE A 83 3.62 11.38 -20.07
C PHE A 83 2.62 11.15 -18.93
N LYS A 84 1.84 10.07 -19.03
CA LYS A 84 0.98 9.60 -17.95
C LYS A 84 1.70 8.53 -17.15
N ALA A 85 1.72 8.71 -15.83
CA ALA A 85 2.26 7.75 -14.88
C ALA A 85 1.17 7.27 -13.92
N LEU A 86 1.18 5.98 -13.63
CA LEU A 86 0.43 5.39 -12.53
C LEU A 86 1.25 5.57 -11.26
N THR A 87 0.68 6.25 -10.27
CA THR A 87 1.32 6.50 -8.99
C THR A 87 0.51 5.94 -7.84
N TYR A 88 1.19 5.59 -6.76
CA TYR A 88 0.61 5.16 -5.51
C TYR A 88 1.00 6.13 -4.40
N THR A 89 -0.01 6.71 -3.75
CA THR A 89 0.18 7.67 -2.67
C THR A 89 -0.67 7.24 -1.47
N PRO A 90 -0.06 6.67 -0.42
CA PRO A 90 -0.82 6.31 0.78
C PRO A 90 -1.35 7.56 1.47
N GLU A 91 -2.56 7.49 2.01
CA GLU A 91 -3.21 8.58 2.74
C GLU A 91 -3.39 8.21 4.21
N LEU A 92 -3.23 9.20 5.11
CA LEU A 92 -3.42 8.99 6.56
C LEU A 92 -4.87 8.61 6.84
N HIS A 93 -5.05 7.73 7.82
CA HIS A 93 -6.34 7.23 8.31
C HIS A 93 -7.14 6.38 7.31
N GLU A 94 -6.59 6.10 6.14
CA GLU A 94 -7.23 5.20 5.19
C GLU A 94 -7.19 3.75 5.69
N VAL A 95 -8.27 3.01 5.38
CA VAL A 95 -8.39 1.59 5.74
C VAL A 95 -7.95 0.75 4.55
N VAL A 96 -6.93 -0.06 4.78
CA VAL A 96 -6.29 -0.89 3.77
C VAL A 96 -6.46 -2.37 4.08
N LYS A 97 -6.39 -3.18 3.04
CA LYS A 97 -6.34 -4.63 3.13
C LYS A 97 -4.97 -5.10 2.69
N GLY A 98 -4.32 -5.88 3.53
CA GLY A 98 -2.99 -6.41 3.23
C GLY A 98 -2.86 -7.87 3.64
N SER A 99 -1.82 -8.52 3.17
CA SER A 99 -1.39 -9.86 3.61
C SER A 99 -0.21 -9.75 4.54
N VAL A 100 -0.19 -10.57 5.59
CA VAL A 100 0.97 -10.70 6.49
C VAL A 100 2.10 -11.37 5.73
N ILE A 101 3.25 -10.70 5.66
CA ILE A 101 4.46 -11.22 5.01
C ILE A 101 5.34 -11.87 6.06
N ASP A 102 5.51 -11.18 7.19
CA ASP A 102 6.40 -11.61 8.25
C ASP A 102 5.86 -11.24 9.63
N VAL A 103 6.20 -12.07 10.62
CA VAL A 103 5.81 -11.92 12.02
C VAL A 103 7.06 -11.92 12.87
N THR A 104 7.36 -10.76 13.46
CA THR A 104 8.53 -10.54 14.33
C THR A 104 8.09 -10.22 15.75
N GLU A 105 9.01 -10.28 16.72
CA GLU A 105 8.72 -9.97 18.12
C GLU A 105 8.17 -8.55 18.36
N PHE A 106 8.54 -7.58 17.50
CA PHE A 106 8.09 -6.17 17.62
C PHE A 106 6.77 -5.89 16.90
N GLY A 107 6.30 -6.82 16.06
CA GLY A 107 5.08 -6.62 15.27
C GLY A 107 5.03 -7.44 13.99
N ILE A 108 4.13 -7.06 13.12
CA ILE A 108 3.89 -7.73 11.84
C ILE A 108 4.15 -6.79 10.67
N PHE A 109 4.63 -7.37 9.57
CA PHE A 109 4.76 -6.68 8.30
C PHE A 109 3.61 -7.07 7.38
N LEU A 110 2.91 -6.07 6.86
CA LEU A 110 1.77 -6.22 5.96
C LEU A 110 2.11 -5.68 4.59
N ARG A 111 1.86 -6.44 3.54
CA ARG A 111 1.93 -5.96 2.15
C ARG A 111 0.64 -5.25 1.78
N ILE A 112 0.76 -3.96 1.47
CA ILE A 112 -0.36 -3.09 1.11
C ILE A 112 -0.20 -2.64 -0.35
N GLY A 113 -0.42 -3.56 -1.28
CA GLY A 113 -0.13 -3.31 -2.71
C GLY A 113 1.38 -3.22 -2.97
N PRO A 114 1.91 -2.09 -3.46
CA PRO A 114 3.32 -1.95 -3.81
C PRO A 114 4.24 -1.66 -2.62
N LEU A 115 3.68 -1.43 -1.45
CA LEU A 115 4.41 -1.07 -0.24
C LEU A 115 4.17 -2.06 0.89
N ASP A 116 5.15 -2.13 1.78
CA ASP A 116 5.03 -2.86 3.02
C ASP A 116 4.81 -1.87 4.18
N GLY A 117 3.87 -2.19 5.06
CA GLY A 117 3.59 -1.44 6.26
C GLY A 117 3.84 -2.28 7.50
N MET A 118 4.15 -1.64 8.62
CA MET A 118 4.40 -2.30 9.91
C MET A 118 3.26 -2.02 10.88
N VAL A 119 2.76 -3.06 11.54
CA VAL A 119 1.88 -2.96 12.72
C VAL A 119 2.70 -3.32 13.93
N HIS A 120 2.94 -2.35 14.81
CA HIS A 120 3.63 -2.59 16.08
C HIS A 120 2.83 -3.55 16.96
N VAL A 121 3.49 -4.36 17.79
CA VAL A 121 2.84 -5.35 18.68
C VAL A 121 1.69 -4.76 19.51
N SER A 122 1.84 -3.54 20.02
CA SER A 122 0.79 -2.83 20.78
C SER A 122 -0.43 -2.41 19.96
N GLN A 123 -0.34 -2.48 18.63
CA GLN A 123 -1.37 -2.06 17.68
C GLN A 123 -2.05 -3.24 16.96
N ILE A 124 -1.69 -4.48 17.32
CA ILE A 124 -2.23 -5.69 16.67
C ILE A 124 -3.66 -5.97 17.17
N MET A 125 -3.87 -6.00 18.48
CA MET A 125 -5.18 -6.26 19.09
C MET A 125 -5.31 -5.58 20.45
N ASP A 126 -6.54 -5.45 20.92
CA ASP A 126 -6.85 -4.90 22.24
C ASP A 126 -6.86 -6.02 23.29
N ASP A 127 -5.70 -6.67 23.44
CA ASP A 127 -5.51 -7.84 24.31
C ASP A 127 -4.02 -7.97 24.65
N PHE A 128 -3.70 -8.79 25.67
CA PHE A 128 -2.33 -9.21 25.92
C PHE A 128 -1.85 -10.18 24.84
N VAL A 129 -0.90 -9.71 24.07
CA VAL A 129 -0.36 -10.45 22.93
C VAL A 129 0.87 -11.25 23.34
N SER A 130 0.88 -12.55 23.03
CA SER A 130 2.04 -13.43 23.20
C SER A 130 2.60 -13.79 21.84
N PHE A 131 3.92 -13.65 21.68
CA PHE A 131 4.64 -14.04 20.48
C PHE A 131 5.23 -15.45 20.65
N ASP A 132 5.00 -16.32 19.67
CA ASP A 132 5.65 -17.62 19.57
C ASP A 132 6.67 -17.60 18.43
N PRO A 133 8.00 -17.59 18.76
CA PRO A 133 9.04 -17.52 17.74
C PRO A 133 9.16 -18.81 16.91
N LYS A 134 8.71 -19.97 17.43
CA LYS A 134 8.79 -21.24 16.70
C LYS A 134 7.72 -21.34 15.61
N ALA A 135 6.54 -20.86 15.92
CA ALA A 135 5.41 -20.90 15.00
C ALA A 135 5.24 -19.61 14.20
N ALA A 136 6.03 -18.56 14.48
CA ALA A 136 5.94 -17.22 13.90
C ALA A 136 4.49 -16.71 13.92
N LEU A 137 3.88 -16.69 15.12
CA LEU A 137 2.50 -16.25 15.31
C LEU A 137 2.35 -15.38 16.55
N PHE A 138 1.32 -14.55 16.51
CA PHE A 138 0.82 -13.85 17.69
C PHE A 138 -0.47 -14.50 18.17
N SER A 139 -0.60 -14.66 19.49
CA SER A 139 -1.83 -15.14 20.15
C SER A 139 -2.28 -14.15 21.22
N GLY A 140 -3.58 -13.83 21.22
CA GLY A 140 -4.21 -13.06 22.28
C GLY A 140 -4.61 -13.97 23.45
N ARG A 141 -4.27 -13.57 24.69
CA ARG A 141 -4.53 -14.40 25.88
C ARG A 141 -6.00 -14.52 26.24
N GLU A 142 -6.75 -13.42 26.13
CA GLU A 142 -8.16 -13.37 26.49
C GLU A 142 -9.08 -13.70 25.32
N SER A 143 -8.75 -13.19 24.13
CA SER A 143 -9.58 -13.34 22.94
C SER A 143 -9.37 -14.65 22.19
N ASN A 144 -8.30 -15.41 22.51
CA ASN A 144 -7.87 -16.62 21.78
C ASN A 144 -7.73 -16.38 20.26
N ARG A 145 -7.44 -15.14 19.86
CA ARG A 145 -7.22 -14.78 18.46
C ARG A 145 -5.80 -15.13 18.08
N ILE A 146 -5.64 -15.74 16.93
CA ILE A 146 -4.33 -16.12 16.38
C ILE A 146 -4.11 -15.33 15.10
N LEU A 147 -2.90 -14.79 14.94
CA LEU A 147 -2.44 -14.11 13.74
C LEU A 147 -1.14 -14.76 13.28
N LYS A 148 -1.09 -15.16 12.02
CA LYS A 148 0.04 -15.89 11.42
C LYS A 148 0.39 -15.33 10.04
N ASN A 149 1.50 -15.81 9.49
CA ASN A 149 1.90 -15.50 8.12
C ASN A 149 0.81 -15.88 7.11
N ASN A 150 0.69 -15.10 6.05
CA ASN A 150 -0.30 -15.19 4.97
C ASN A 150 -1.74 -14.88 5.38
N ASP A 151 -2.02 -14.48 6.62
CA ASP A 151 -3.34 -14.00 6.98
C ASP A 151 -3.65 -12.68 6.26
N ILE A 152 -4.91 -12.55 5.83
CA ILE A 152 -5.40 -11.31 5.24
C ILE A 152 -5.95 -10.43 6.36
N VAL A 153 -5.36 -9.25 6.47
CA VAL A 153 -5.63 -8.30 7.55
C VAL A 153 -6.19 -7.01 6.99
N ARG A 154 -7.16 -6.44 7.68
CA ARG A 154 -7.65 -5.08 7.47
C ARG A 154 -7.01 -4.18 8.51
N ALA A 155 -6.27 -3.19 8.06
CA ALA A 155 -5.55 -2.25 8.90
C ALA A 155 -5.89 -0.81 8.54
N ARG A 156 -5.60 0.14 9.43
CA ARG A 156 -5.69 1.58 9.16
C ARG A 156 -4.31 2.20 9.21
N ILE A 157 -4.02 3.09 8.28
CA ILE A 157 -2.78 3.85 8.26
C ILE A 157 -2.82 4.91 9.36
N ILE A 158 -1.82 4.88 10.26
CA ILE A 158 -1.69 5.85 11.37
C ILE A 158 -0.50 6.79 11.21
N SER A 159 0.52 6.36 10.48
CA SER A 159 1.68 7.20 10.21
C SER A 159 2.29 6.89 8.85
N ILE A 160 2.78 7.92 8.20
CA ILE A 160 3.48 7.82 6.92
C ILE A 160 4.76 8.64 7.06
N SER A 161 5.91 7.99 6.91
CA SER A 161 7.21 8.65 6.88
C SER A 161 7.75 8.63 5.45
N LEU A 162 7.94 9.83 4.89
CA LEU A 162 8.44 10.04 3.54
C LEU A 162 9.93 10.36 3.60
N GLY A 163 10.75 9.38 3.95
CA GLY A 163 12.22 9.49 3.95
C GLY A 163 12.84 8.93 2.66
N ARG A 164 14.04 8.37 2.77
CA ARG A 164 14.66 7.58 1.70
C ARG A 164 13.89 6.29 1.42
N GLU A 165 13.18 5.79 2.43
CA GLU A 165 12.28 4.65 2.36
C GLU A 165 10.91 5.06 2.89
N TYR A 166 9.84 4.54 2.29
CA TYR A 166 8.50 4.69 2.84
C TYR A 166 8.35 3.77 4.05
N LYS A 167 8.09 4.37 5.21
CA LYS A 167 7.71 3.63 6.42
C LYS A 167 6.26 3.96 6.73
N ILE A 168 5.39 2.95 6.62
CA ILE A 168 3.97 3.07 6.89
C ILE A 168 3.67 2.36 8.20
N GLY A 169 3.22 3.13 9.19
CA GLY A 169 2.71 2.58 10.44
C GLY A 169 1.21 2.30 10.34
N LEU A 170 0.81 1.13 10.78
CA LEU A 170 -0.54 0.63 10.69
C LEU A 170 -1.09 0.27 12.08
N THR A 171 -2.42 0.26 12.21
CA THR A 171 -3.12 -0.27 13.38
C THR A 171 -4.22 -1.22 12.98
N THR A 172 -4.38 -2.27 13.77
CA THR A 172 -5.49 -3.24 13.64
C THR A 172 -6.33 -3.33 14.90
N ARG A 173 -6.00 -2.52 15.91
CA ARG A 173 -6.62 -2.53 17.25
C ARG A 173 -8.07 -2.03 17.28
N GLN A 174 -8.49 -1.23 16.28
CA GLN A 174 -9.81 -0.62 16.26
C GLN A 174 -10.91 -1.62 15.86
N PRO A 175 -12.17 -1.42 16.32
CA PRO A 175 -13.30 -2.27 15.94
C PRO A 175 -13.49 -2.34 14.43
N GLY A 176 -13.68 -3.55 13.90
CA GLY A 176 -13.82 -3.80 12.45
C GLY A 176 -12.50 -3.89 11.68
N LEU A 177 -11.36 -3.79 12.37
CA LEU A 177 -10.03 -4.04 11.86
C LEU A 177 -9.51 -5.40 12.39
N GLY A 178 -8.39 -5.86 11.84
CA GLY A 178 -7.77 -7.13 12.18
C GLY A 178 -7.91 -8.18 11.08
N VAL A 179 -7.65 -9.44 11.42
CA VAL A 179 -7.76 -10.56 10.47
C VAL A 179 -9.21 -10.69 9.99
N LEU A 180 -9.41 -10.91 8.69
CA LEU A 180 -10.76 -10.97 8.11
C LEU A 180 -11.64 -12.04 8.75
N SER A 181 -11.06 -13.19 9.11
CA SER A 181 -11.79 -14.25 9.80
C SER A 181 -12.34 -13.82 11.18
N TRP A 182 -11.60 -12.96 11.90
CA TRP A 182 -12.11 -12.43 13.18
C TRP A 182 -13.32 -11.53 12.97
N ILE A 183 -13.23 -10.66 11.95
CA ILE A 183 -14.30 -9.72 11.60
C ILE A 183 -15.57 -10.46 11.18
N GLU A 184 -15.44 -11.52 10.39
CA GLU A 184 -16.57 -12.36 9.98
C GLU A 184 -17.23 -13.08 11.16
N ASN A 185 -16.42 -13.63 12.06
CA ASN A 185 -16.90 -14.29 13.27
C ASN A 185 -17.63 -13.32 14.21
N GLU A 186 -17.14 -12.08 14.36
CA GLU A 186 -17.83 -11.04 15.13
C GLU A 186 -19.16 -10.63 14.51
N LYS A 187 -19.22 -10.52 13.19
CA LYS A 187 -20.47 -10.24 12.46
C LYS A 187 -21.50 -11.36 12.66
N LYS A 188 -21.06 -12.62 12.59
CA LYS A 188 -21.93 -13.79 12.83
C LYS A 188 -22.46 -13.81 14.25
N LYS A 189 -21.63 -13.49 15.26
CA LYS A 189 -22.05 -13.39 16.67
C LYS A 189 -23.06 -12.26 16.90
N LYS A 190 -22.89 -11.10 16.24
CA LYS A 190 -23.84 -9.96 16.36
C LYS A 190 -25.17 -10.21 15.65
N ASN A 191 -25.18 -11.01 14.58
CA ASN A 191 -26.38 -11.33 13.82
C ASN A 191 -27.09 -12.61 14.31
N ALA A 192 -26.55 -13.32 15.30
CA ALA A 192 -27.22 -14.45 15.94
C ALA A 192 -28.43 -13.92 16.76
N PRO A 193 -29.68 -14.39 16.51
CA PRO A 193 -30.83 -13.94 17.26
C PRO A 193 -30.64 -14.30 18.73
N VAL A 194 -30.80 -13.31 19.61
CA VAL A 194 -30.83 -13.50 21.05
C VAL A 194 -31.99 -14.43 21.36
N LYS A 195 -31.69 -15.71 21.62
CA LYS A 195 -32.70 -16.64 22.17
C LYS A 195 -33.15 -16.06 23.51
N SER A 196 -34.36 -15.51 23.52
CA SER A 196 -35.03 -15.07 24.73
C SER A 196 -35.05 -16.21 25.74
N ALA A 197 -34.37 -16.02 26.87
CA ALA A 197 -34.47 -16.91 28.01
C ALA A 197 -35.90 -16.88 28.50
N GLY A 198 -36.65 -17.92 28.18
CA GLY A 198 -38.01 -18.13 28.65
C GLY A 198 -37.96 -18.28 30.17
N LYS A 199 -38.63 -17.35 30.86
CA LYS A 199 -38.97 -17.45 32.27
C LYS A 199 -39.83 -18.69 32.48
N SER A 200 -39.27 -19.72 33.11
CA SER A 200 -40.11 -20.78 33.72
C SER A 200 -40.60 -20.26 35.09
N THR A 201 -41.82 -19.78 35.11
CA THR A 201 -42.60 -19.56 36.35
C THR A 201 -42.97 -20.91 36.90
N GLY A 202 -42.28 -21.36 37.93
CA GLY A 202 -42.69 -22.48 38.76
C GLY A 202 -43.99 -22.13 39.49
N LYS A 203 -45.06 -22.88 39.22
CA LYS A 203 -46.29 -22.87 40.00
C LYS A 203 -46.18 -23.99 41.04
N LYS A 204 -46.17 -23.53 42.33
CA LYS A 204 -46.40 -24.44 43.48
C LYS A 204 -47.80 -25.00 43.45
N LYS A 205 -47.93 -26.25 43.72
CA LYS A 205 -48.96 -26.86 44.58
C LYS A 205 -48.35 -28.06 45.28
#